data_975721e7d881dcc0d3a141310458144f
#
_entry.id   975721e7d881dcc0d3a141310458144f
#
_cell.length_a   1.000
_cell.length_b   1.000
_cell.length_c   1.000
_cell.angle_alpha   90.00
_cell.angle_beta   90.00
_cell.angle_gamma   90.00
#
_symmetry.space_group_name_H-M   'P 1'
#
loop_
_entity.id
_entity.type
_entity.pdbx_description
1 polymer ?
#
loop_
_entity_poly.entity_id
_entity_poly.type
_entity_poly.pdbx_seq_one_letter_code
_entity_poly.pdbx_strand_id
1 'polypeptide(L)'
;GIRDVAPSPGLGDVYKRQIQDAQDDVREILKRPILNLQGMSNADIKLNYGIANFEILSACDQNYARLIRALNQWGEALYQSEKLADAESIFSYALDIGSDISSTYITLGKIYAQTDRIEQIQPLIERVKEQDFFMRDTVIDKLTGIVRSYQ
;
A
#
# COMPACT_ATOMS: atom_id res chain seq x y z
N GLY A 1 -19.74 2.20 41.55
CA GLY A 1 -20.01 1.41 40.48
C GLY A 1 -20.70 2.09 39.37
N ILE A 2 -20.48 3.34 39.30
CA ILE A 2 -21.13 4.11 38.30
C ILE A 2 -20.81 3.67 36.91
N ARG A 3 -19.73 2.97 36.81
CA ARG A 3 -19.17 2.63 35.51
C ARG A 3 -19.33 1.18 35.19
N ASP A 4 -20.50 0.68 35.37
CA ASP A 4 -20.78 -0.69 34.94
C ASP A 4 -20.87 -0.82 33.43
N VAL A 5 -20.94 0.32 32.73
CA VAL A 5 -20.92 0.36 31.28
C VAL A 5 -19.46 0.42 30.82
N ALA A 6 -19.06 -0.50 29.96
CA ALA A 6 -17.75 -0.47 29.37
C ALA A 6 -17.55 0.84 28.59
N PRO A 7 -16.40 1.48 28.71
CA PRO A 7 -16.15 2.68 27.92
C PRO A 7 -16.16 2.36 26.43
N SER A 8 -16.58 3.32 25.63
CA SER A 8 -16.49 3.18 24.18
C SER A 8 -15.04 2.95 23.79
N PRO A 9 -14.78 2.13 22.76
CA PRO A 9 -13.42 1.94 22.30
C PRO A 9 -12.78 3.28 21.94
N GLY A 10 -11.59 3.53 22.44
CA GLY A 10 -10.83 4.71 22.09
C GLY A 10 -10.28 4.60 20.67
N LEU A 11 -9.78 5.71 20.15
CA LEU A 11 -9.20 5.76 18.81
C LEU A 11 -8.04 4.77 18.67
N GLY A 12 -7.22 4.63 19.73
CA GLY A 12 -6.12 3.68 19.75
C GLY A 12 -6.58 2.23 19.59
N ASP A 13 -7.70 1.86 20.21
CA ASP A 13 -8.26 0.52 20.10
C ASP A 13 -8.82 0.25 18.70
N VAL A 14 -9.41 1.26 18.07
CA VAL A 14 -9.90 1.17 16.69
C VAL A 14 -8.72 0.91 15.74
N TYR A 15 -7.64 1.66 15.87
CA TYR A 15 -6.46 1.48 15.02
C TYR A 15 -5.78 0.13 15.26
N LYS A 16 -5.72 -0.32 16.50
CA LYS A 16 -5.16 -1.63 16.85
C LYS A 16 -5.94 -2.75 16.16
N ARG A 17 -7.28 -2.65 16.15
CA ARG A 17 -8.14 -3.62 15.46
C ARG A 17 -7.92 -3.57 13.96
N GLN A 18 -7.81 -2.36 13.37
CA GLN A 18 -7.55 -2.20 11.94
C GLN A 18 -6.22 -2.83 11.55
N ILE A 19 -5.19 -2.67 12.37
CA ILE A 19 -3.88 -3.30 12.15
C ILE A 19 -4.02 -4.81 12.15
N GLN A 20 -4.69 -5.37 13.14
CA GLN A 20 -4.88 -6.82 13.26
C GLN A 20 -5.67 -7.38 12.07
N ASP A 21 -6.75 -6.70 11.69
CA ASP A 21 -7.57 -7.13 10.56
C ASP A 21 -6.77 -7.10 9.26
N ALA A 22 -5.96 -6.06 9.05
CA ALA A 22 -5.11 -5.93 7.87
C ALA A 22 -4.04 -7.02 7.84
N GLN A 23 -3.40 -7.33 8.97
CA GLN A 23 -2.43 -8.42 9.06
C GLN A 23 -3.07 -9.76 8.72
N ASP A 24 -4.26 -10.02 9.24
CA ASP A 24 -4.97 -11.27 8.99
C ASP A 24 -5.33 -11.39 7.52
N ASP A 25 -5.75 -10.29 6.90
CA ASP A 25 -6.07 -10.26 5.48
C ASP A 25 -4.84 -10.55 4.62
N VAL A 26 -3.70 -9.94 4.92
CA VAL A 26 -2.44 -10.21 4.22
C VAL A 26 -2.04 -11.68 4.36
N ARG A 27 -2.12 -12.24 5.56
CA ARG A 27 -1.79 -13.65 5.79
C ARG A 27 -2.69 -14.58 4.97
N GLU A 28 -3.98 -14.27 4.89
CA GLU A 28 -4.93 -15.06 4.12
C GLU A 28 -4.62 -14.99 2.63
N ILE A 29 -4.32 -13.80 2.12
CA ILE A 29 -4.00 -13.60 0.70
C ILE A 29 -2.71 -14.35 0.34
N LEU A 30 -1.70 -14.32 1.21
CA LEU A 30 -0.41 -14.97 0.95
C LEU A 30 -0.49 -16.50 0.88
N LYS A 31 -1.59 -17.09 1.31
CA LYS A 31 -1.83 -18.53 1.15
C LYS A 31 -2.27 -18.91 -0.26
N ARG A 32 -2.59 -17.92 -1.10
CA ARG A 32 -3.13 -18.11 -2.45
C ARG A 32 -2.06 -17.84 -3.50
N PRO A 33 -2.20 -18.42 -4.71
CA PRO A 33 -1.27 -18.09 -5.79
C PRO A 33 -1.37 -16.62 -6.16
N ILE A 34 -0.21 -15.98 -6.36
CA ILE A 34 -0.11 -14.56 -6.66
C ILE A 34 0.77 -14.38 -7.88
N LEU A 35 0.31 -13.55 -8.83
CA LEU A 35 1.05 -13.24 -10.04
C LEU A 35 0.68 -11.84 -10.49
N ASN A 36 1.70 -11.05 -10.84
CA ASN A 36 1.51 -9.72 -11.40
C ASN A 36 1.43 -9.81 -12.92
N LEU A 37 0.24 -9.57 -13.46
CA LEU A 37 -0.02 -9.56 -14.89
C LEU A 37 -0.25 -8.14 -15.43
N GLN A 38 0.20 -7.13 -14.71
CA GLN A 38 0.06 -5.74 -15.16
C GLN A 38 0.70 -5.54 -16.53
N GLY A 39 0.03 -4.78 -17.38
CA GLY A 39 0.49 -4.51 -18.73
C GLY A 39 0.16 -5.58 -19.75
N MET A 40 -0.45 -6.69 -19.34
CA MET A 40 -0.86 -7.75 -20.25
C MET A 40 -2.37 -7.70 -20.47
N SER A 41 -2.80 -7.71 -21.74
CA SER A 41 -4.22 -7.85 -22.08
C SER A 41 -4.65 -9.30 -21.93
N ASN A 42 -5.97 -9.54 -21.90
CA ASN A 42 -6.51 -10.90 -21.89
C ASN A 42 -6.04 -11.70 -23.10
N ALA A 43 -5.91 -11.05 -24.25
CA ALA A 43 -5.41 -11.70 -25.47
C ALA A 43 -3.95 -12.11 -25.30
N ASP A 44 -3.11 -11.24 -24.70
CA ASP A 44 -1.71 -11.56 -24.45
C ASP A 44 -1.56 -12.74 -23.52
N ILE A 45 -2.36 -12.79 -22.46
CA ILE A 45 -2.34 -13.88 -21.49
C ILE A 45 -2.71 -15.20 -22.19
N LYS A 46 -3.76 -15.20 -22.99
CA LYS A 46 -4.19 -16.40 -23.72
C LYS A 46 -3.14 -16.87 -24.72
N LEU A 47 -2.48 -15.95 -25.41
CA LEU A 47 -1.43 -16.28 -26.37
C LEU A 47 -0.20 -16.85 -25.70
N ASN A 48 0.22 -16.28 -24.58
CA ASN A 48 1.45 -16.67 -23.91
C ASN A 48 1.31 -17.90 -23.02
N TYR A 49 0.14 -18.09 -22.40
CA TYR A 49 -0.07 -19.14 -21.40
C TYR A 49 -1.15 -20.16 -21.76
N GLY A 50 -1.90 -19.87 -22.84
CA GLY A 50 -2.98 -20.75 -23.30
C GLY A 50 -4.30 -20.51 -22.60
N ILE A 51 -5.39 -20.87 -23.28
CA ILE A 51 -6.76 -20.65 -22.79
C ILE A 51 -7.04 -21.45 -21.52
N ALA A 52 -6.50 -22.68 -21.43
CA ALA A 52 -6.75 -23.55 -20.30
C ALA A 52 -6.24 -22.98 -18.97
N ASN A 53 -5.20 -22.12 -19.01
CA ASN A 53 -4.61 -21.52 -17.82
C ASN A 53 -5.13 -20.12 -17.51
N PHE A 54 -5.99 -19.56 -18.38
CA PHE A 54 -6.43 -18.17 -18.25
C PHE A 54 -7.14 -17.89 -16.92
N GLU A 55 -8.05 -18.78 -16.50
CA GLU A 55 -8.80 -18.59 -15.25
C GLU A 55 -7.88 -18.61 -14.03
N ILE A 56 -6.90 -19.51 -14.02
CA ILE A 56 -5.94 -19.62 -12.92
C ILE A 56 -5.09 -18.35 -12.85
N LEU A 57 -4.59 -17.89 -14.01
CA LEU A 57 -3.77 -16.69 -14.07
C LEU A 57 -4.56 -15.45 -13.69
N SER A 58 -5.82 -15.34 -14.10
CA SER A 58 -6.69 -14.24 -13.70
C SER A 58 -6.92 -14.22 -12.18
N ALA A 59 -7.11 -15.38 -11.57
CA ALA A 59 -7.25 -15.48 -10.12
C ALA A 59 -5.98 -15.05 -9.40
N CYS A 60 -4.80 -15.41 -9.92
CA CYS A 60 -3.52 -15.00 -9.37
C CYS A 60 -3.34 -13.47 -9.43
N ASP A 61 -3.74 -12.86 -10.54
CA ASP A 61 -3.69 -11.40 -10.71
C ASP A 61 -4.64 -10.70 -9.74
N GLN A 62 -5.85 -11.23 -9.53
CA GLN A 62 -6.78 -10.69 -8.54
C GLN A 62 -6.22 -10.78 -7.12
N ASN A 63 -5.55 -11.87 -6.78
CA ASN A 63 -4.89 -12.03 -5.48
C ASN A 63 -3.76 -11.03 -5.31
N TYR A 64 -2.99 -10.75 -6.37
CA TYR A 64 -1.96 -9.71 -6.35
C TYR A 64 -2.57 -8.34 -6.05
N ALA A 65 -3.63 -7.96 -6.74
CA ALA A 65 -4.31 -6.68 -6.50
C ALA A 65 -4.85 -6.59 -5.07
N ARG A 66 -5.41 -7.69 -4.54
CA ARG A 66 -5.85 -7.74 -3.14
C ARG A 66 -4.69 -7.53 -2.18
N LEU A 67 -3.55 -8.16 -2.45
CA LEU A 67 -2.36 -8.01 -1.61
C LEU A 67 -1.90 -6.55 -1.55
N ILE A 68 -1.82 -5.90 -2.71
CA ILE A 68 -1.42 -4.48 -2.79
C ILE A 68 -2.37 -3.62 -1.94
N ARG A 69 -3.68 -3.82 -2.07
CA ARG A 69 -4.66 -3.06 -1.27
C ARG A 69 -4.55 -3.37 0.22
N ALA A 70 -4.38 -4.63 0.57
CA ALA A 70 -4.26 -5.04 1.98
C ALA A 70 -3.00 -4.46 2.63
N LEU A 71 -1.89 -4.46 1.91
CA LEU A 71 -0.64 -3.86 2.38
C LEU A 71 -0.80 -2.36 2.59
N ASN A 72 -1.48 -1.67 1.66
CA ASN A 72 -1.73 -0.25 1.82
C ASN A 72 -2.60 0.04 3.03
N GLN A 73 -3.66 -0.73 3.24
CA GLN A 73 -4.54 -0.59 4.41
C GLN A 73 -3.77 -0.83 5.70
N TRP A 74 -2.91 -1.83 5.73
CA TRP A 74 -2.07 -2.13 6.89
C TRP A 74 -1.11 -0.97 7.18
N GLY A 75 -0.41 -0.49 6.15
CA GLY A 75 0.48 0.65 6.29
C GLY A 75 -0.23 1.89 6.81
N GLU A 76 -1.43 2.19 6.29
CA GLU A 76 -2.22 3.35 6.73
C GLU A 76 -2.66 3.20 8.20
N ALA A 77 -3.09 2.00 8.61
CA ALA A 77 -3.47 1.75 10.00
C ALA A 77 -2.27 1.94 10.94
N LEU A 78 -1.10 1.46 10.53
CA LEU A 78 0.13 1.66 11.29
C LEU A 78 0.50 3.15 11.39
N TYR A 79 0.38 3.88 10.28
CA TYR A 79 0.63 5.31 10.25
C TYR A 79 -0.31 6.07 11.17
N GLN A 80 -1.60 5.76 11.15
CA GLN A 80 -2.60 6.40 12.02
C GLN A 80 -2.37 6.09 13.49
N SER A 81 -1.74 4.96 13.79
CA SER A 81 -1.35 4.57 15.15
C SER A 81 -0.02 5.15 15.58
N GLU A 82 0.58 6.01 14.76
CA GLU A 82 1.89 6.62 15.00
C GLU A 82 3.04 5.61 15.04
N LYS A 83 2.84 4.43 14.47
CA LYS A 83 3.87 3.40 14.31
C LYS A 83 4.61 3.61 12.99
N LEU A 84 5.37 4.71 12.92
CA LEU A 84 5.94 5.18 11.67
C LEU A 84 6.96 4.23 11.06
N ALA A 85 7.82 3.63 11.89
CA ALA A 85 8.83 2.68 11.39
C ALA A 85 8.18 1.44 10.77
N ASP A 86 7.14 0.91 11.42
CA ASP A 86 6.42 -0.25 10.90
C ASP A 86 5.66 0.10 9.64
N ALA A 87 5.00 1.27 9.60
CA ALA A 87 4.31 1.75 8.42
C ALA A 87 5.27 1.90 7.24
N GLU A 88 6.43 2.47 7.47
CA GLU A 88 7.46 2.61 6.44
C GLU A 88 7.86 1.27 5.86
N SER A 89 8.06 0.27 6.71
CA SER A 89 8.44 -1.08 6.26
C SER A 89 7.37 -1.69 5.36
N ILE A 90 6.10 -1.54 5.73
CA ILE A 90 4.99 -2.09 4.94
C ILE A 90 4.83 -1.35 3.62
N PHE A 91 4.89 -0.02 3.62
CA PHE A 91 4.80 0.75 2.38
C PHE A 91 5.98 0.49 1.45
N SER A 92 7.19 0.39 2.00
CA SER A 92 8.37 0.08 1.19
C SER A 92 8.26 -1.29 0.54
N TYR A 93 7.78 -2.29 1.28
CA TYR A 93 7.52 -3.61 0.72
C TYR A 93 6.47 -3.55 -0.39
N ALA A 94 5.38 -2.81 -0.16
CA ALA A 94 4.33 -2.65 -1.17
C ALA A 94 4.88 -2.03 -2.46
N LEU A 95 5.76 -1.04 -2.35
CA LEU A 95 6.40 -0.43 -3.52
C LEU A 95 7.32 -1.43 -4.23
N ASP A 96 8.06 -2.22 -3.48
CA ASP A 96 8.99 -3.21 -4.05
C ASP A 96 8.27 -4.27 -4.87
N ILE A 97 7.06 -4.64 -4.49
CA ILE A 97 6.26 -5.60 -5.26
C ILE A 97 5.37 -4.94 -6.31
N GLY A 98 5.45 -3.62 -6.47
CA GLY A 98 4.84 -2.91 -7.59
C GLY A 98 3.55 -2.15 -7.29
N SER A 99 3.35 -1.67 -6.07
CA SER A 99 2.14 -0.88 -5.76
C SER A 99 2.01 0.34 -6.66
N ASP A 100 0.81 0.54 -7.17
CA ASP A 100 0.40 1.72 -7.94
C ASP A 100 -0.63 2.57 -7.18
N ILE A 101 -0.78 2.33 -5.88
CA ILE A 101 -1.71 3.08 -5.04
C ILE A 101 -1.07 4.40 -4.64
N SER A 102 -1.72 5.51 -4.98
CA SER A 102 -1.21 6.86 -4.73
C SER A 102 -0.88 7.11 -3.26
N SER A 103 -1.75 6.68 -2.35
CA SER A 103 -1.55 6.92 -0.92
C SER A 103 -0.32 6.21 -0.36
N THR A 104 0.11 5.09 -0.97
CA THR A 104 1.34 4.41 -0.57
C THR A 104 2.55 5.36 -0.67
N TYR A 105 2.67 6.03 -1.79
CA TYR A 105 3.76 6.99 -2.04
C TYR A 105 3.63 8.23 -1.16
N ILE A 106 2.42 8.79 -1.10
CA ILE A 106 2.19 10.05 -0.38
C ILE A 106 2.42 9.88 1.11
N THR A 107 1.88 8.81 1.71
CA THR A 107 2.05 8.56 3.13
C THR A 107 3.50 8.23 3.47
N LEU A 108 4.19 7.48 2.60
CA LEU A 108 5.62 7.22 2.78
C LEU A 108 6.41 8.54 2.77
N GLY A 109 6.08 9.45 1.86
CA GLY A 109 6.67 10.80 1.85
C GLY A 109 6.44 11.56 3.15
N LYS A 110 5.23 11.50 3.69
CA LYS A 110 4.91 12.11 4.98
C LYS A 110 5.74 11.51 6.11
N ILE A 111 5.94 10.20 6.10
CA ILE A 111 6.78 9.52 7.10
C ILE A 111 8.22 10.03 7.02
N TYR A 112 8.77 10.14 5.82
CA TYR A 112 10.12 10.68 5.64
C TYR A 112 10.24 12.10 6.19
N ALA A 113 9.27 12.96 5.89
CA ALA A 113 9.27 14.32 6.41
C ALA A 113 9.17 14.36 7.94
N GLN A 114 8.30 13.54 8.52
CA GLN A 114 8.08 13.50 9.98
C GLN A 114 9.24 12.88 10.74
N THR A 115 10.07 12.10 10.07
CA THR A 115 11.24 11.45 10.68
C THR A 115 12.55 12.11 10.27
N ASP A 116 12.48 13.36 9.82
CA ASP A 116 13.63 14.19 9.47
C ASP A 116 14.50 13.58 8.36
N ARG A 117 13.83 12.99 7.37
CA ARG A 117 14.49 12.36 6.21
C ARG A 117 13.89 12.88 4.90
N ILE A 118 13.74 14.21 4.83
CA ILE A 118 13.10 14.84 3.66
C ILE A 118 13.87 14.57 2.37
N GLU A 119 15.18 14.33 2.47
CA GLU A 119 16.02 13.98 1.33
C GLU A 119 15.64 12.66 0.67
N GLN A 120 14.92 11.80 1.37
CA GLN A 120 14.43 10.54 0.83
C GLN A 120 13.24 10.73 -0.13
N ILE A 121 12.60 11.89 -0.10
CA ILE A 121 11.42 12.14 -0.95
C ILE A 121 11.82 12.29 -2.41
N GLN A 122 12.97 12.90 -2.71
CA GLN A 122 13.41 13.06 -4.11
C GLN A 122 13.60 11.72 -4.83
N PRO A 123 14.30 10.73 -4.24
CA PRO A 123 14.33 9.39 -4.84
C PRO A 123 12.96 8.77 -5.03
N LEU A 124 12.03 9.02 -4.10
CA LEU A 124 10.67 8.52 -4.21
C LEU A 124 9.93 9.16 -5.40
N ILE A 125 10.11 10.47 -5.62
CA ILE A 125 9.56 11.18 -6.78
C ILE A 125 10.11 10.57 -8.07
N GLU A 126 11.43 10.33 -8.14
CA GLU A 126 12.03 9.73 -9.33
C GLU A 126 11.46 8.33 -9.59
N ARG A 127 11.23 7.56 -8.55
CA ARG A 127 10.58 6.25 -8.66
C ARG A 127 9.17 6.36 -9.23
N VAL A 128 8.39 7.37 -8.78
CA VAL A 128 7.04 7.62 -9.31
C VAL A 128 7.08 7.98 -10.78
N LYS A 129 8.07 8.77 -11.20
CA LYS A 129 8.22 9.20 -12.61
C LYS A 129 8.43 8.01 -13.54
N GLU A 130 9.04 6.93 -13.04
CA GLU A 130 9.28 5.71 -13.83
C GLU A 130 8.04 4.83 -13.93
N GLN A 131 7.00 5.11 -13.16
CA GLN A 131 5.76 4.36 -13.15
C GLN A 131 4.75 5.00 -14.11
N ASP A 132 3.91 4.19 -14.69
CA ASP A 132 2.82 4.67 -15.55
C ASP A 132 1.50 4.28 -14.91
N PHE A 133 1.00 5.13 -14.01
CA PHE A 133 -0.31 4.93 -13.42
C PHE A 133 -1.10 6.24 -13.41
N PHE A 134 -2.42 6.11 -13.24
CA PHE A 134 -3.37 7.19 -13.49
C PHE A 134 -3.09 8.46 -12.68
N MET A 135 -2.70 8.32 -11.42
CA MET A 135 -2.52 9.46 -10.52
C MET A 135 -1.06 9.90 -10.39
N ARG A 136 -0.20 9.50 -11.30
CA ARG A 136 1.24 9.77 -11.22
C ARG A 136 1.55 11.25 -10.99
N ASP A 137 0.99 12.13 -11.82
CA ASP A 137 1.29 13.56 -11.73
C ASP A 137 0.80 14.17 -10.43
N THR A 138 -0.37 13.74 -9.96
CA THR A 138 -0.90 14.18 -8.67
C THR A 138 0.01 13.75 -7.52
N VAL A 139 0.54 12.53 -7.56
CA VAL A 139 1.47 12.03 -6.55
C VAL A 139 2.75 12.85 -6.54
N ILE A 140 3.32 13.14 -7.72
CA ILE A 140 4.52 13.96 -7.83
C ILE A 140 4.28 15.35 -7.25
N ASP A 141 3.15 15.97 -7.57
CA ASP A 141 2.78 17.29 -7.04
C ASP A 141 2.68 17.28 -5.51
N LYS A 142 2.03 16.27 -4.96
CA LYS A 142 1.88 16.17 -3.50
C LYS A 142 3.20 15.92 -2.79
N LEU A 143 4.06 15.07 -3.33
CA LEU A 143 5.39 14.82 -2.77
C LEU A 143 6.24 16.08 -2.85
N THR A 144 6.21 16.79 -3.97
CA THR A 144 6.91 18.08 -4.12
C THR A 144 6.41 19.09 -3.10
N GLY A 145 5.10 19.13 -2.87
CA GLY A 145 4.49 20.01 -1.87
C GLY A 145 4.99 19.71 -0.45
N ILE A 146 5.18 18.44 -0.12
CA ILE A 146 5.74 18.04 1.19
C ILE A 146 7.15 18.58 1.34
N VAL A 147 8.00 18.44 0.31
CA VAL A 147 9.36 18.97 0.34
C VAL A 147 9.36 20.49 0.58
N ARG A 148 8.50 21.20 -0.14
CA ARG A 148 8.40 22.67 -0.02
C ARG A 148 7.96 23.10 1.37
N SER A 149 7.09 22.32 2.02
CA SER A 149 6.59 22.64 3.36
C SER A 149 7.69 22.60 4.42
N TYR A 150 8.77 21.90 4.16
CA TYR A 150 9.86 21.71 5.12
C TYR A 150 11.13 22.48 4.75
N GLN A 151 11.03 23.34 3.74
CA GLN A 151 12.15 24.23 3.36
C GLN A 151 12.08 25.56 4.06
#